data_af3ed906fe7398431ddcab475928de15
#
_entry.id   af3ed906fe7398431ddcab475928de15
#
_cell.length_a   1.000
_cell.length_b   1.000
_cell.length_c   1.000
_cell.angle_alpha   90.00
_cell.angle_beta   90.00
_cell.angle_gamma   90.00
#
_symmetry.space_group_name_H-M   'P 1'
#
loop_
_entity.id
_entity.type
_entity.pdbx_description
1 polymer ?
#
loop_
_entity_poly.entity_id
_entity_poly.type
_entity_poly.pdbx_seq_one_letter_code
_entity_poly.pdbx_strand_id
1 'polypeptide(L)' 'MSEIQAVLFKNTKWDSKKSRDWLKKNNYVPIKRVHKTDTFLRYRLKEPNQYKRFITKKLGKGIELIIGFK' A
#
# COMPACT_ATOMS: atom_id res chain seq x y z
N MET A 1 -6.64 -9.50 -15.14
CA MET A 1 -6.64 -9.85 -13.70
C MET A 1 -6.01 -8.73 -12.91
N SER A 2 -6.57 -8.37 -11.78
CA SER A 2 -6.05 -7.29 -10.95
C SER A 2 -5.50 -7.81 -9.63
N GLU A 3 -4.50 -7.09 -9.10
CA GLU A 3 -3.87 -7.43 -7.82
C GLU A 3 -3.57 -6.16 -7.05
N ILE A 4 -3.54 -6.25 -5.72
CA ILE A 4 -3.13 -5.13 -4.90
C ILE A 4 -1.60 -5.03 -4.97
N GLN A 5 -1.10 -3.96 -5.60
CA GLN A 5 0.32 -3.75 -5.78
C GLN A 5 0.97 -3.06 -4.59
N ALA A 6 0.26 -2.12 -3.96
CA ALA A 6 0.78 -1.38 -2.83
C ALA A 6 -0.33 -0.90 -1.91
N VAL A 7 0.03 -0.62 -0.66
CA VAL A 7 -0.88 -0.01 0.32
C VAL A 7 -0.26 1.29 0.79
N LEU A 8 -1.06 2.35 0.82
CA LEU A 8 -0.64 3.68 1.26
C LEU A 8 -1.36 4.01 2.57
N PHE A 9 -0.60 4.52 3.53
CA PHE A 9 -1.14 4.98 4.81
C PHE A 9 -0.81 6.44 4.99
N LYS A 10 -1.83 7.27 5.25
CA LYS A 10 -1.62 8.70 5.43
C LYS A 10 -0.78 8.94 6.69
N ASN A 11 0.37 9.60 6.54
CA ASN A 11 1.34 9.74 7.63
C ASN A 11 0.89 10.64 8.77
N THR A 12 -0.20 11.39 8.59
CA THR A 12 -0.80 12.19 9.66
C THR A 12 -1.65 11.34 10.62
N LYS A 13 -2.07 10.15 10.19
CA LYS A 13 -2.91 9.25 10.97
C LYS A 13 -2.23 7.94 11.32
N TRP A 14 -1.20 7.57 10.59
CA TRP A 14 -0.52 6.28 10.72
C TRP A 14 0.98 6.47 10.92
N ASP A 15 1.57 5.58 11.70
CA ASP A 15 3.02 5.46 11.80
C ASP A 15 3.45 4.08 11.27
N SER A 16 4.75 3.82 11.24
CA SER A 16 5.28 2.57 10.72
C SER A 16 4.77 1.35 11.49
N LYS A 17 4.67 1.46 12.81
CA LYS A 17 4.22 0.33 13.64
C LYS A 17 2.76 0.00 13.39
N LYS A 18 1.88 1.00 13.43
CA LYS A 18 0.45 0.80 13.22
C LYS A 18 0.16 0.27 11.82
N SER A 19 0.82 0.81 10.82
CA SER A 19 0.61 0.38 9.43
C SER A 19 1.08 -1.05 9.21
N ARG A 20 2.21 -1.43 9.78
CA ARG A 20 2.71 -2.81 9.69
C ARG A 20 1.77 -3.79 10.39
N ASP A 21 1.20 -3.41 11.54
CA ASP A 21 0.22 -4.24 12.23
C ASP A 21 -1.04 -4.44 11.39
N TRP A 22 -1.50 -3.38 10.73
CA TRP A 22 -2.65 -3.47 9.85
C TRP A 22 -2.40 -4.42 8.67
N LEU A 23 -1.23 -4.30 8.05
CA LEU A 23 -0.83 -5.19 6.95
C LEU A 23 -0.81 -6.65 7.41
N LYS A 24 -0.24 -6.90 8.58
CA LYS A 24 -0.15 -8.25 9.12
C LYS A 24 -1.54 -8.85 9.39
N LYS A 25 -2.44 -8.06 9.96
CA LYS A 25 -3.82 -8.49 10.24
C LYS A 25 -4.57 -8.85 8.96
N ASN A 26 -4.25 -8.21 7.85
CA ASN A 26 -4.91 -8.44 6.57
C ASN A 26 -4.13 -9.37 5.66
N ASN A 27 -3.11 -10.03 6.17
CA ASN A 27 -2.28 -10.99 5.45
C ASN A 27 -1.53 -10.40 4.26
N TYR A 28 -1.13 -9.13 4.36
CA TYR A 28 -0.30 -8.49 3.35
C TYR A 28 1.15 -8.49 3.81
N VAL A 29 2.05 -8.97 2.97
CA VAL A 29 3.48 -9.03 3.27
C VAL A 29 4.23 -8.11 2.31
N PRO A 30 4.74 -6.97 2.79
CA PRO A 30 5.53 -6.07 1.95
C PRO A 30 6.82 -6.74 1.47
N ILE A 31 7.20 -6.46 0.23
CA ILE A 31 8.44 -7.02 -0.36
C ILE A 31 9.64 -6.11 -0.14
N LYS A 32 9.41 -4.88 0.29
CA LYS A 32 10.47 -3.89 0.51
C LYS A 32 10.16 -3.06 1.75
N ARG A 33 11.17 -2.31 2.22
CA ARG A 33 10.99 -1.37 3.31
C ARG A 33 9.96 -0.31 2.94
N VAL A 34 9.34 0.28 3.96
CA VAL A 34 8.39 1.36 3.75
C VAL A 34 9.06 2.53 3.01
N HIS A 35 8.39 3.04 1.99
CA HIS A 35 8.80 4.24 1.30
C HIS A 35 8.00 5.41 1.88
N LYS A 36 8.69 6.31 2.57
CA LYS A 36 8.05 7.48 3.19
C LYS A 36 8.04 8.64 2.19
N THR A 37 6.84 9.10 1.88
CA THR A 37 6.67 10.32 1.07
C THR A 37 6.19 11.45 1.99
N ASP A 38 6.00 12.65 1.44
CA ASP A 38 5.52 13.81 2.22
C ASP A 38 4.16 13.55 2.87
N THR A 39 3.33 12.73 2.24
CA THR A 39 1.95 12.51 2.65
C THR A 39 1.68 11.09 3.13
N PHE A 40 2.36 10.11 2.56
CA PHE A 40 2.05 8.70 2.78
C PHE A 40 3.24 7.86 3.21
N LEU A 41 2.90 6.75 3.90
CA LEU A 41 3.79 5.61 4.09
C LEU A 41 3.36 4.59 3.04
N ARG A 42 4.24 4.27 2.11
CA ARG A 42 3.92 3.36 1.00
C ARG A 42 4.59 2.01 1.21
N TYR A 43 3.79 0.95 1.19
CA TYR A 43 4.28 -0.42 1.29
C TYR A 43 4.00 -1.15 -0.02
N ARG A 44 5.05 -1.61 -0.69
CA ARG A 44 4.92 -2.38 -1.92
C ARG A 44 4.70 -3.85 -1.59
N LEU A 45 3.67 -4.43 -2.19
CA LEU A 45 3.38 -5.85 -2.05
C LEU A 45 3.87 -6.64 -3.26
N LYS A 46 3.95 -5.98 -4.42
CA LYS A 46 4.41 -6.57 -5.67
C LYS A 46 5.16 -5.54 -6.48
N GLU A 47 6.05 -6.01 -7.36
CA GLU A 47 6.79 -5.10 -8.24
C GLU A 47 5.84 -4.43 -9.24
N PRO A 48 5.95 -3.10 -9.42
CA PRO A 48 5.01 -2.38 -10.28
C PRO A 48 5.17 -2.67 -11.77
N ASN A 49 6.34 -3.12 -12.20
CA ASN A 49 6.65 -3.30 -13.62
C ASN A 49 5.87 -4.45 -14.29
N GLN A 50 5.19 -5.28 -13.51
CA GLN A 50 4.39 -6.38 -14.08
C GLN A 50 2.97 -5.97 -14.47
N TYR A 51 2.60 -4.71 -14.24
CA TYR A 51 1.24 -4.22 -14.51
C TYR A 51 1.23 -3.19 -15.63
N LYS A 52 0.14 -3.18 -16.42
CA LYS A 52 -0.03 -2.23 -17.51
C LYS A 52 -0.64 -0.91 -17.05
N ARG A 53 -1.47 -0.94 -15.99
CA ARG A 53 -2.09 0.27 -15.45
C ARG A 53 -2.41 0.08 -13.98
N PHE A 54 -2.70 1.19 -13.32
CA PHE A 54 -3.02 1.20 -11.90
C PHE A 54 -4.24 2.07 -11.64
N ILE A 55 -5.01 1.71 -10.60
CA ILE A 55 -6.03 2.58 -10.04
C ILE A 55 -5.79 2.68 -8.54
N THR A 56 -6.29 3.78 -7.95
CA THR A 56 -6.23 3.99 -6.50
C THR A 56 -7.61 3.81 -5.91
N LYS A 57 -7.74 2.94 -4.92
CA LYS A 57 -8.99 2.73 -4.19
C LYS A 57 -8.83 3.24 -2.76
N LYS A 58 -9.63 4.22 -2.37
CA LYS A 58 -9.61 4.76 -1.02
C LYS A 58 -10.49 3.90 -0.10
N LEU A 59 -9.90 3.42 0.99
CA LEU A 59 -10.63 2.62 1.99
C LEU A 59 -11.19 3.48 3.13
N GLY A 60 -10.79 4.76 3.20
CA GLY A 60 -11.10 5.59 4.35
C GLY A 60 -10.06 5.40 5.46
N LYS A 61 -10.18 6.17 6.53
CA LYS A 61 -9.25 6.12 7.68
C LYS A 61 -7.79 6.38 7.30
N GLY A 62 -7.55 7.04 6.16
CA GLY A 62 -6.21 7.34 5.69
C GLY A 62 -5.52 6.18 4.98
N ILE A 63 -6.26 5.16 4.56
CA ILE A 63 -5.70 4.00 3.86
C ILE A 63 -6.14 4.02 2.40
N GLU A 64 -5.19 3.82 1.48
CA GLU A 64 -5.47 3.72 0.04
C GLU A 64 -4.75 2.49 -0.53
N LEU A 65 -5.42 1.82 -1.45
CA LEU A 65 -4.85 0.66 -2.15
C LEU A 65 -4.49 1.05 -3.57
N ILE A 66 -3.32 0.63 -4.02
CA ILE A 66 -2.92 0.74 -5.42
C ILE A 66 -3.16 -0.62 -6.06
N ILE A 67 -4.08 -0.68 -6.99
CA ILE A 67 -4.47 -1.91 -7.67
C ILE A 67 -3.88 -1.89 -9.07
N GLY A 68 -3.08 -2.92 -9.38
CA GLY A 68 -2.45 -3.06 -10.68
C GLY A 68 -3.22 -4.03 -11.57
N PHE A 69 -3.27 -3.74 -12.85
CA PHE A 69 -3.93 -4.57 -13.87
C PHE A 69 -2.89 -5.09 -14.86
N LYS A 70 -2.84 -6.39 -15.01
CA LYS A 70 -1.95 -7.06 -15.96
C LYS A 70 -2.46 -7.01 -17.39
#